data_80027445cf45c3cc1aa017057166fc51
#
_entry.id   80027445cf45c3cc1aa017057166fc51
#
_cell.length_a   1.000
_cell.length_b   1.000
_cell.length_c   1.000
_cell.angle_alpha   90.00
_cell.angle_beta   90.00
_cell.angle_gamma   90.00
#
_symmetry.space_group_name_H-M   'P 1'
#
loop_
_entity.id
_entity.type
_entity.pdbx_description
1 polymer ?
#
loop_
_entity_poly.entity_id
_entity_poly.type
_entity_poly.pdbx_seq_one_letter_code
_entity_poly.pdbx_strand_id
1 'polypeptide(L)'
;MHIKDKILMEREGLEKEGPITIVAFGDSVTHGSLLNEINYETVYWNLLQKKILGVRNYVPVNVINAGIRGITAVDSLKRIDIHVLAHNPDLVIVCFGLNDVGGDLETYLSSLRIIFEKCKNCGADVIFMTSNMLNTYVADDTPEEHRDYAMVTAEYQNNGKMDLFMSSAVEVAEKMGVSVCDCYSKWKDISKTIVRMVLIVQLLSIGIPNQNAVFPLQFWSI
;
A
#
# COMPACT_ATOMS: atom_id res chain seq x y z
N MET A 1 -5.59 2.85 23.70
CA MET A 1 -6.99 2.36 23.46
C MET A 1 -7.04 1.89 22.02
N HIS A 2 -7.73 0.77 21.73
CA HIS A 2 -7.82 0.29 20.35
C HIS A 2 -8.76 1.16 19.52
N ILE A 3 -8.42 1.35 18.22
CA ILE A 3 -9.27 2.14 17.30
C ILE A 3 -10.72 1.62 17.25
N LYS A 4 -10.91 0.30 17.40
CA LYS A 4 -12.23 -0.33 17.44
C LYS A 4 -13.10 0.25 18.58
N ASP A 5 -12.53 0.44 19.76
CA ASP A 5 -13.25 0.96 20.91
C ASP A 5 -13.65 2.42 20.67
N LYS A 6 -12.77 3.19 20.05
CA LYS A 6 -13.02 4.60 19.71
C LYS A 6 -14.08 4.76 18.62
N ILE A 7 -14.12 3.85 17.61
CA ILE A 7 -15.19 3.83 16.59
C ILE A 7 -16.58 3.60 17.25
N LEU A 8 -16.65 2.79 18.29
CA LEU A 8 -17.89 2.45 18.96
C LEU A 8 -18.27 3.44 20.09
N MET A 9 -17.43 4.44 20.35
CA MET A 9 -17.59 5.37 21.46
C MET A 9 -18.77 6.32 21.25
N GLU A 10 -19.51 6.58 22.32
CA GLU A 10 -20.58 7.58 22.33
C GLU A 10 -20.03 9.00 22.53
N ARG A 11 -20.88 9.99 22.34
CA ARG A 11 -20.52 11.42 22.36
C ARG A 11 -19.65 11.82 23.56
N GLU A 12 -20.07 11.46 24.78
CA GLU A 12 -19.34 11.83 26.01
C GLU A 12 -17.90 11.27 26.00
N GLY A 13 -17.72 10.06 25.50
CA GLY A 13 -16.40 9.47 25.36
C GLY A 13 -15.56 10.22 24.33
N LEU A 14 -16.13 10.58 23.17
CA LEU A 14 -15.42 11.31 22.12
C LEU A 14 -15.06 12.74 22.53
N GLU A 15 -15.89 13.41 23.33
CA GLU A 15 -15.58 14.72 23.89
C GLU A 15 -14.33 14.66 24.79
N LYS A 16 -14.10 13.54 25.45
CA LYS A 16 -12.96 13.31 26.33
C LYS A 16 -11.72 12.82 25.59
N GLU A 17 -11.89 11.82 24.71
CA GLU A 17 -10.77 11.11 24.04
C GLU A 17 -10.41 11.73 22.67
N GLY A 18 -11.25 12.63 22.17
CA GLY A 18 -11.06 13.31 20.89
C GLY A 18 -11.40 12.44 19.66
N PRO A 19 -11.19 12.98 18.45
CA PRO A 19 -11.47 12.30 17.19
C PRO A 19 -10.53 11.11 16.97
N ILE A 20 -10.92 10.20 16.07
CA ILE A 20 -10.02 9.16 15.57
C ILE A 20 -8.94 9.80 14.72
N THR A 21 -7.68 9.45 14.98
CA THR A 21 -6.54 9.90 14.17
C THR A 21 -5.87 8.70 13.50
N ILE A 22 -5.90 8.66 12.18
CA ILE A 22 -5.26 7.64 11.35
C ILE A 22 -4.06 8.27 10.65
N VAL A 23 -2.88 7.64 10.72
CA VAL A 23 -1.72 8.05 9.94
C VAL A 23 -1.45 6.98 8.88
N ALA A 24 -1.46 7.38 7.61
CA ALA A 24 -1.04 6.56 6.48
C ALA A 24 0.44 6.83 6.20
N PHE A 25 1.31 5.87 6.50
CA PHE A 25 2.76 5.98 6.41
C PHE A 25 3.33 5.07 5.33
N GLY A 26 3.91 5.65 4.29
CA GLY A 26 4.35 4.86 3.13
C GLY A 26 5.03 5.69 2.04
N ASP A 27 5.06 5.13 0.86
CA ASP A 27 5.67 5.66 -0.35
C ASP A 27 4.68 6.41 -1.27
N SER A 28 4.86 6.32 -2.59
CA SER A 28 4.02 6.96 -3.59
C SER A 28 2.57 6.44 -3.61
N VAL A 29 2.36 5.16 -3.28
CA VAL A 29 1.02 4.57 -3.18
C VAL A 29 0.24 5.25 -2.06
N THR A 30 0.87 5.44 -0.92
CA THR A 30 0.30 6.15 0.22
C THR A 30 0.12 7.64 -0.08
N HIS A 31 1.08 8.26 -0.79
CA HIS A 31 0.93 9.65 -1.22
C HIS A 31 -0.29 9.87 -2.11
N GLY A 32 -0.75 8.86 -2.83
CA GLY A 32 -1.84 8.94 -3.81
C GLY A 32 -1.36 9.29 -5.21
N SER A 33 -0.09 9.01 -5.51
CA SER A 33 0.47 9.25 -6.85
C SER A 33 -0.10 8.25 -7.85
N LEU A 34 -0.67 8.77 -8.93
CA LEU A 34 -1.19 8.00 -10.06
C LEU A 34 -0.58 8.57 -11.34
N LEU A 35 0.36 7.85 -11.94
CA LEU A 35 1.15 8.37 -13.07
C LEU A 35 1.83 9.70 -12.70
N ASN A 36 1.53 10.76 -13.42
CA ASN A 36 2.04 12.12 -13.18
C ASN A 36 1.11 12.99 -12.32
N GLU A 37 0.01 12.43 -11.85
CA GLU A 37 -1.00 13.14 -11.06
C GLU A 37 -1.07 12.59 -9.64
N ILE A 38 -1.68 13.37 -8.76
CA ILE A 38 -2.05 12.93 -7.41
C ILE A 38 -3.55 12.80 -7.36
N ASN A 39 -4.04 11.59 -7.03
CA ASN A 39 -5.45 11.31 -6.89
C ASN A 39 -5.77 10.88 -5.45
N TYR A 40 -6.24 11.85 -4.65
CA TYR A 40 -6.65 11.57 -3.27
C TYR A 40 -8.02 10.89 -3.17
N GLU A 41 -8.86 10.94 -4.22
CA GLU A 41 -10.21 10.39 -4.18
C GLU A 41 -10.25 8.87 -4.10
N THR A 42 -9.30 8.20 -4.74
CA THR A 42 -9.25 6.75 -4.85
C THR A 42 -8.17 6.11 -3.99
N VAL A 43 -7.38 6.89 -3.26
CA VAL A 43 -6.33 6.35 -2.39
C VAL A 43 -6.94 5.58 -1.21
N TYR A 44 -6.30 4.49 -0.80
CA TYR A 44 -6.83 3.54 0.16
C TYR A 44 -7.27 4.15 1.49
N TRP A 45 -6.52 5.11 2.04
CA TRP A 45 -6.84 5.74 3.31
C TRP A 45 -8.07 6.67 3.22
N ASN A 46 -8.29 7.32 2.09
CA ASN A 46 -9.50 8.12 1.86
C ASN A 46 -10.73 7.22 1.72
N LEU A 47 -10.58 6.08 1.03
CA LEU A 47 -11.65 5.08 0.94
C LEU A 47 -11.97 4.47 2.31
N LEU A 48 -10.96 4.22 3.15
CA LEU A 48 -11.15 3.75 4.53
C LEU A 48 -11.90 4.78 5.37
N GLN A 49 -11.50 6.07 5.31
CA GLN A 49 -12.19 7.15 6.01
C GLN A 49 -13.68 7.21 5.61
N LYS A 50 -13.98 7.18 4.31
CA LYS A 50 -15.35 7.17 3.80
C LYS A 50 -16.14 5.95 4.33
N LYS A 51 -15.52 4.78 4.40
CA LYS A 51 -16.15 3.57 4.94
C LYS A 51 -16.44 3.67 6.44
N ILE A 52 -15.50 4.18 7.23
CA ILE A 52 -15.72 4.38 8.69
C ILE A 52 -16.88 5.36 8.91
N LEU A 53 -16.89 6.48 8.20
CA LEU A 53 -17.98 7.46 8.27
C LEU A 53 -19.33 6.89 7.82
N GLY A 54 -19.33 5.94 6.89
CA GLY A 54 -20.54 5.21 6.46
C GLY A 54 -21.10 4.26 7.53
N VAL A 55 -20.25 3.79 8.45
CA VAL A 55 -20.68 2.93 9.59
C VAL A 55 -21.17 3.79 10.77
N ARG A 56 -20.45 4.84 11.08
CA ARG A 56 -20.71 5.76 12.19
C ARG A 56 -20.42 7.19 11.77
N ASN A 57 -21.37 7.84 11.09
CA ASN A 57 -21.21 9.19 10.53
C ASN A 57 -20.95 10.30 11.56
N TYR A 58 -21.18 10.03 12.81
CA TYR A 58 -21.02 10.99 13.89
C TYR A 58 -19.64 10.90 14.59
N VAL A 59 -18.84 9.87 14.29
CA VAL A 59 -17.48 9.73 14.81
C VAL A 59 -16.51 10.51 13.89
N PRO A 60 -15.90 11.60 14.37
CA PRO A 60 -14.96 12.35 13.53
C PRO A 60 -13.68 11.53 13.28
N VAL A 61 -13.25 11.46 12.04
CA VAL A 61 -12.06 10.72 11.62
C VAL A 61 -11.10 11.66 10.88
N ASN A 62 -9.92 11.87 11.43
CA ASN A 62 -8.82 12.55 10.80
C ASN A 62 -7.90 11.55 10.13
N VAL A 63 -7.48 11.82 8.89
CA VAL A 63 -6.45 11.06 8.21
C VAL A 63 -5.29 11.97 7.86
N ILE A 64 -4.09 11.56 8.25
CA ILE A 64 -2.84 12.22 7.94
C ILE A 64 -2.11 11.39 6.89
N ASN A 65 -1.95 11.98 5.71
CA ASN A 65 -1.15 11.38 4.64
C ASN A 65 0.33 11.67 4.91
N ALA A 66 1.07 10.67 5.37
CA ALA A 66 2.52 10.69 5.58
C ALA A 66 3.25 9.89 4.47
N GLY A 67 2.67 9.78 3.28
CA GLY A 67 3.28 9.19 2.10
C GLY A 67 4.27 10.14 1.43
N ILE A 68 5.41 9.63 0.98
CA ILE A 68 6.40 10.38 0.18
C ILE A 68 6.80 9.52 -1.03
N ARG A 69 6.69 10.11 -2.22
CA ARG A 69 7.02 9.45 -3.47
C ARG A 69 8.49 9.01 -3.52
N GLY A 70 8.76 7.78 -3.98
CA GLY A 70 10.11 7.25 -4.18
C GLY A 70 10.87 6.86 -2.90
N ILE A 71 10.26 7.02 -1.72
CA ILE A 71 10.94 6.76 -0.45
C ILE A 71 10.92 5.26 -0.11
N THR A 72 11.96 4.79 0.57
CA THR A 72 12.07 3.44 1.15
C THR A 72 11.68 3.42 2.62
N ALA A 73 11.48 2.22 3.19
CA ALA A 73 11.25 2.05 4.62
C ALA A 73 12.43 2.58 5.45
N VAL A 74 13.67 2.28 5.02
CA VAL A 74 14.88 2.73 5.74
C VAL A 74 15.01 4.25 5.76
N ASP A 75 14.75 4.92 4.63
CA ASP A 75 14.78 6.38 4.56
C ASP A 75 13.67 7.04 5.39
N SER A 76 12.58 6.31 5.59
CA SER A 76 11.44 6.79 6.37
C SER A 76 11.67 6.78 7.88
N LEU A 77 12.68 6.06 8.37
CA LEU A 77 13.02 6.03 9.80
C LEU A 77 13.35 7.41 10.39
N LYS A 78 14.01 8.27 9.60
CA LYS A 78 14.39 9.64 10.04
C LYS A 78 13.22 10.60 10.23
N ARG A 79 12.04 10.26 9.70
CA ARG A 79 10.85 11.14 9.75
C ARG A 79 9.69 10.59 10.57
N ILE A 80 9.78 9.34 11.06
CA ILE A 80 8.66 8.68 11.75
C ILE A 80 8.23 9.45 12.99
N ASP A 81 9.16 10.00 13.76
CA ASP A 81 8.85 10.71 15.01
C ASP A 81 8.00 11.97 14.76
N ILE A 82 8.29 12.71 13.68
CA ILE A 82 7.59 13.96 13.34
C ILE A 82 6.34 13.70 12.50
N HIS A 83 6.43 12.80 11.50
CA HIS A 83 5.34 12.62 10.54
C HIS A 83 4.30 11.59 10.98
N VAL A 84 4.61 10.80 12.01
CA VAL A 84 3.71 9.75 12.52
C VAL A 84 3.44 9.94 14.01
N LEU A 85 4.46 9.78 14.85
CA LEU A 85 4.27 9.67 16.30
C LEU A 85 3.81 10.98 16.95
N ALA A 86 4.27 12.14 16.45
CA ALA A 86 3.86 13.45 16.95
C ALA A 86 2.35 13.73 16.81
N HIS A 87 1.65 12.95 15.99
CA HIS A 87 0.20 13.08 15.79
C HIS A 87 -0.63 12.26 16.78
N ASN A 88 0.00 11.49 17.67
CA ASN A 88 -0.67 10.60 18.62
C ASN A 88 -1.74 9.72 17.94
N PRO A 89 -1.36 8.92 16.92
CA PRO A 89 -2.33 8.17 16.13
C PRO A 89 -3.03 7.08 16.92
N ASP A 90 -4.32 6.85 16.63
CA ASP A 90 -5.05 5.68 17.07
C ASP A 90 -4.76 4.47 16.17
N LEU A 91 -4.46 4.74 14.88
CA LEU A 91 -4.08 3.73 13.89
C LEU A 91 -2.96 4.25 12.99
N VAL A 92 -1.96 3.40 12.75
CA VAL A 92 -0.95 3.62 11.71
C VAL A 92 -1.09 2.52 10.65
N ILE A 93 -1.27 2.93 9.39
CA ILE A 93 -1.21 2.02 8.26
C ILE A 93 0.16 2.17 7.61
N VAL A 94 0.95 1.11 7.63
CA VAL A 94 2.31 1.08 7.09
C VAL A 94 2.30 0.39 5.73
N CYS A 95 2.78 1.07 4.68
CA CYS A 95 2.82 0.52 3.32
C CYS A 95 4.14 0.90 2.64
N PHE A 96 5.08 -0.04 2.60
CA PHE A 96 6.39 0.05 1.93
C PHE A 96 6.70 -1.25 1.21
N GLY A 97 7.63 -1.21 0.25
CA GLY A 97 8.13 -2.38 -0.45
C GLY A 97 8.44 -2.17 -1.92
N LEU A 98 7.68 -1.31 -2.63
CA LEU A 98 7.89 -1.08 -4.07
C LEU A 98 9.27 -0.48 -4.38
N ASN A 99 9.75 0.44 -3.55
CA ASN A 99 11.08 1.04 -3.71
C ASN A 99 12.16 0.21 -3.00
N ASP A 100 11.79 -0.52 -1.96
CA ASP A 100 12.71 -1.31 -1.13
C ASP A 100 13.23 -2.54 -1.89
N VAL A 101 12.42 -3.11 -2.81
CA VAL A 101 12.79 -4.29 -3.60
C VAL A 101 14.05 -4.10 -4.44
N GLY A 102 14.40 -2.86 -4.78
CA GLY A 102 15.67 -2.52 -5.43
C GLY A 102 16.90 -2.70 -4.53
N GLY A 103 16.71 -2.72 -3.22
CA GLY A 103 17.76 -2.78 -2.20
C GLY A 103 17.98 -4.17 -1.61
N ASP A 104 18.47 -4.14 -0.35
CA ASP A 104 18.75 -5.32 0.46
C ASP A 104 17.54 -5.71 1.31
N LEU A 105 17.22 -7.01 1.31
CA LEU A 105 16.06 -7.55 2.02
C LEU A 105 16.14 -7.32 3.54
N GLU A 106 17.30 -7.60 4.17
CA GLU A 106 17.41 -7.47 5.63
C GLU A 106 17.34 -6.00 6.07
N THR A 107 17.86 -5.08 5.28
CA THR A 107 17.70 -3.64 5.50
C THR A 107 16.22 -3.24 5.50
N TYR A 108 15.44 -3.75 4.55
CA TYR A 108 14.01 -3.52 4.49
C TYR A 108 13.30 -4.11 5.72
N LEU A 109 13.54 -5.39 6.03
CA LEU A 109 12.88 -6.08 7.15
C LEU A 109 13.24 -5.47 8.51
N SER A 110 14.51 -5.10 8.72
CA SER A 110 14.94 -4.42 9.96
C SER A 110 14.27 -3.04 10.11
N SER A 111 14.12 -2.32 9.00
CA SER A 111 13.40 -1.03 9.00
C SER A 111 11.93 -1.19 9.36
N LEU A 112 11.26 -2.21 8.82
CA LEU A 112 9.86 -2.51 9.19
C LEU A 112 9.73 -2.86 10.68
N ARG A 113 10.67 -3.67 11.24
CA ARG A 113 10.66 -3.99 12.68
C ARG A 113 10.72 -2.73 13.54
N ILE A 114 11.62 -1.80 13.21
CA ILE A 114 11.75 -0.52 13.93
C ILE A 114 10.47 0.32 13.79
N ILE A 115 9.89 0.41 12.60
CA ILE A 115 8.65 1.16 12.34
C ILE A 115 7.50 0.57 13.19
N PHE A 116 7.31 -0.75 13.13
CA PHE A 116 6.24 -1.42 13.88
C PHE A 116 6.41 -1.25 15.39
N GLU A 117 7.63 -1.43 15.90
CA GLU A 117 7.94 -1.24 17.31
C GLU A 117 7.64 0.18 17.78
N LYS A 118 8.11 1.20 17.06
CA LYS A 118 7.85 2.61 17.39
C LYS A 118 6.34 2.92 17.40
N CYS A 119 5.61 2.46 16.38
CA CYS A 119 4.16 2.69 16.30
C CYS A 119 3.39 1.98 17.41
N LYS A 120 3.75 0.74 17.76
CA LYS A 120 3.14 0.02 18.90
C LYS A 120 3.46 0.67 20.23
N ASN A 121 4.70 1.13 20.43
CA ASN A 121 5.15 1.77 21.66
C ASN A 121 4.46 3.13 21.90
N CYS A 122 3.99 3.82 20.87
CA CYS A 122 3.17 5.03 21.06
C CYS A 122 1.70 4.73 21.37
N GLY A 123 1.30 3.46 21.41
CA GLY A 123 -0.06 3.01 21.75
C GLY A 123 -1.02 2.91 20.57
N ALA A 124 -0.54 3.09 19.34
CA ALA A 124 -1.35 2.95 18.14
C ALA A 124 -1.62 1.48 17.79
N ASP A 125 -2.79 1.21 17.24
CA ASP A 125 -2.99 0.00 16.43
C ASP A 125 -2.17 0.11 15.14
N VAL A 126 -1.62 -1.01 14.66
CA VAL A 126 -0.78 -1.02 13.46
C VAL A 126 -1.33 -2.03 12.45
N ILE A 127 -1.48 -1.58 11.22
CA ILE A 127 -1.77 -2.45 10.08
C ILE A 127 -0.60 -2.33 9.09
N PHE A 128 0.02 -3.46 8.76
CA PHE A 128 0.92 -3.55 7.62
C PHE A 128 0.11 -3.89 6.37
N MET A 129 0.11 -3.00 5.39
CA MET A 129 -0.49 -3.23 4.09
C MET A 129 0.63 -3.56 3.10
N THR A 130 0.61 -4.78 2.55
CA THR A 130 1.56 -5.13 1.49
C THR A 130 1.32 -4.27 0.26
N SER A 131 2.38 -3.96 -0.47
CA SER A 131 2.28 -3.19 -1.71
C SER A 131 1.53 -3.97 -2.81
N ASN A 132 1.12 -3.28 -3.86
CA ASN A 132 0.68 -3.93 -5.09
C ASN A 132 1.86 -4.67 -5.76
N MET A 133 1.56 -5.55 -6.72
CA MET A 133 2.60 -6.16 -7.55
C MET A 133 3.23 -5.12 -8.51
N LEU A 134 4.45 -5.41 -8.96
CA LEU A 134 5.13 -4.67 -10.02
C LEU A 134 4.60 -5.12 -11.40
N ASN A 135 5.01 -4.41 -12.45
CA ASN A 135 4.74 -4.82 -13.82
C ASN A 135 5.46 -6.15 -14.15
N THR A 136 4.91 -6.91 -15.07
CA THR A 136 5.48 -8.19 -15.54
C THR A 136 6.09 -8.09 -16.94
N TYR A 137 5.89 -6.98 -17.62
CA TYR A 137 6.41 -6.67 -18.94
C TYR A 137 6.49 -5.16 -19.14
N VAL A 138 7.18 -4.73 -20.18
CA VAL A 138 7.20 -3.33 -20.62
C VAL A 138 6.22 -3.20 -21.78
N ALA A 139 5.21 -2.34 -21.64
CA ALA A 139 4.23 -2.13 -22.69
C ALA A 139 4.81 -1.27 -23.83
N ASP A 140 4.23 -1.41 -25.03
CA ASP A 140 4.70 -0.69 -26.22
C ASP A 140 4.58 0.83 -26.11
N ASP A 141 3.57 1.29 -25.35
CA ASP A 141 3.27 2.70 -25.07
C ASP A 141 4.01 3.27 -23.86
N THR A 142 4.92 2.48 -23.22
CA THR A 142 5.76 2.99 -22.13
C THR A 142 6.68 4.11 -22.65
N PRO A 143 6.63 5.33 -22.04
CA PRO A 143 7.53 6.41 -22.40
C PRO A 143 9.01 5.98 -22.35
N GLU A 144 9.82 6.46 -23.30
CA GLU A 144 11.21 6.04 -23.45
C GLU A 144 12.03 6.25 -22.17
N GLU A 145 11.82 7.37 -21.50
CA GLU A 145 12.51 7.71 -20.24
C GLU A 145 12.18 6.76 -19.07
N HIS A 146 11.12 5.94 -19.17
CA HIS A 146 10.71 4.99 -18.15
C HIS A 146 10.94 3.53 -18.51
N ARG A 147 11.39 3.24 -19.73
CA ARG A 147 11.53 1.85 -20.22
C ARG A 147 12.56 1.05 -19.43
N ASP A 148 13.73 1.62 -19.16
CA ASP A 148 14.79 0.95 -18.39
C ASP A 148 14.31 0.61 -16.97
N TYR A 149 13.63 1.55 -16.32
CA TYR A 149 13.06 1.32 -15.01
C TYR A 149 11.97 0.23 -15.04
N ALA A 150 11.10 0.27 -16.04
CA ALA A 150 10.05 -0.73 -16.22
C ALA A 150 10.62 -2.13 -16.52
N MET A 151 11.76 -2.25 -17.23
CA MET A 151 12.46 -3.53 -17.42
C MET A 151 12.99 -4.09 -16.09
N VAL A 152 13.63 -3.26 -15.28
CA VAL A 152 14.18 -3.68 -13.98
C VAL A 152 13.07 -4.11 -13.02
N THR A 153 11.97 -3.37 -12.95
CA THR A 153 10.84 -3.73 -12.07
C THR A 153 10.11 -4.98 -12.54
N ALA A 154 9.98 -5.18 -13.86
CA ALA A 154 9.46 -6.43 -14.42
C ALA A 154 10.36 -7.63 -14.07
N GLU A 155 11.67 -7.46 -14.08
CA GLU A 155 12.61 -8.50 -13.66
C GLU A 155 12.41 -8.85 -12.18
N TYR A 156 12.31 -7.87 -11.27
CA TYR A 156 12.05 -8.12 -9.86
C TYR A 156 10.75 -8.89 -9.60
N GLN A 157 9.71 -8.62 -10.39
CA GLN A 157 8.46 -9.36 -10.30
C GLN A 157 8.59 -10.79 -10.83
N ASN A 158 9.21 -10.95 -12.01
CA ASN A 158 9.25 -12.22 -12.72
C ASN A 158 10.26 -13.22 -12.14
N ASN A 159 11.35 -12.74 -11.52
CA ASN A 159 12.34 -13.61 -10.86
C ASN A 159 11.98 -13.96 -9.40
N GLY A 160 10.83 -13.48 -8.90
CA GLY A 160 10.34 -13.77 -7.56
C GLY A 160 10.95 -12.91 -6.44
N LYS A 161 11.77 -11.90 -6.77
CA LYS A 161 12.33 -11.00 -5.75
C LYS A 161 11.25 -10.26 -4.99
N MET A 162 10.23 -9.74 -5.70
CA MET A 162 9.09 -9.06 -5.06
C MET A 162 8.26 -10.02 -4.19
N ASP A 163 8.07 -11.26 -4.63
CA ASP A 163 7.41 -12.31 -3.80
C ASP A 163 8.15 -12.53 -2.48
N LEU A 164 9.48 -12.63 -2.55
CA LEU A 164 10.32 -12.82 -1.37
C LEU A 164 10.22 -11.63 -0.40
N PHE A 165 10.29 -10.39 -0.91
CA PHE A 165 10.17 -9.19 -0.09
C PHE A 165 8.81 -9.12 0.62
N MET A 166 7.72 -9.34 -0.09
CA MET A 166 6.38 -9.27 0.49
C MET A 166 6.09 -10.40 1.47
N SER A 167 6.45 -11.64 1.15
CA SER A 167 6.24 -12.77 2.06
C SER A 167 7.07 -12.63 3.35
N SER A 168 8.33 -12.21 3.23
CA SER A 168 9.18 -11.99 4.41
C SER A 168 8.67 -10.83 5.27
N ALA A 169 8.15 -9.75 4.66
CA ALA A 169 7.56 -8.65 5.39
C ALA A 169 6.28 -9.05 6.14
N VAL A 170 5.44 -9.89 5.52
CA VAL A 170 4.26 -10.48 6.18
C VAL A 170 4.69 -11.30 7.40
N GLU A 171 5.69 -12.17 7.25
CA GLU A 171 6.20 -12.95 8.39
C GLU A 171 6.72 -12.08 9.54
N VAL A 172 7.42 -10.97 9.23
CA VAL A 172 7.87 -10.02 10.25
C VAL A 172 6.68 -9.38 10.95
N ALA A 173 5.67 -8.91 10.20
CA ALA A 173 4.49 -8.30 10.76
C ALA A 173 3.74 -9.27 11.70
N GLU A 174 3.51 -10.50 11.25
CA GLU A 174 2.84 -11.54 12.04
C GLU A 174 3.60 -11.89 13.32
N LYS A 175 4.93 -12.11 13.23
CA LYS A 175 5.80 -12.38 14.40
C LYS A 175 5.78 -11.25 15.41
N MET A 176 5.56 -10.01 14.97
CA MET A 176 5.45 -8.85 15.85
C MET A 176 4.00 -8.57 16.32
N GLY A 177 3.02 -9.41 15.94
CA GLY A 177 1.62 -9.21 16.27
C GLY A 177 1.01 -7.97 15.62
N VAL A 178 1.47 -7.63 14.42
CA VAL A 178 0.93 -6.56 13.56
C VAL A 178 -0.08 -7.17 12.60
N SER A 179 -1.26 -6.55 12.50
CA SER A 179 -2.30 -6.99 11.56
C SER A 179 -1.85 -6.78 10.11
N VAL A 180 -2.10 -7.77 9.25
CA VAL A 180 -1.71 -7.71 7.85
C VAL A 180 -2.92 -7.50 6.95
N CYS A 181 -2.82 -6.53 6.03
CA CYS A 181 -3.70 -6.37 4.88
C CYS A 181 -2.93 -6.79 3.62
N ASP A 182 -3.08 -8.06 3.22
CA ASP A 182 -2.33 -8.62 2.11
C ASP A 182 -2.94 -8.23 0.75
N CYS A 183 -2.57 -7.05 0.28
CA CYS A 183 -2.92 -6.55 -1.04
C CYS A 183 -2.14 -7.26 -2.15
N TYR A 184 -0.86 -7.63 -1.90
CA TYR A 184 0.01 -8.25 -2.88
C TYR A 184 -0.57 -9.55 -3.43
N SER A 185 -0.99 -10.45 -2.55
CA SER A 185 -1.61 -11.72 -2.96
C SER A 185 -2.90 -11.50 -3.75
N LYS A 186 -3.71 -10.51 -3.37
CA LYS A 186 -4.94 -10.15 -4.11
C LYS A 186 -4.63 -9.62 -5.51
N TRP A 187 -3.60 -8.80 -5.67
CA TRP A 187 -3.14 -8.33 -6.97
C TRP A 187 -2.68 -9.49 -7.86
N LYS A 188 -1.91 -10.43 -7.32
CA LYS A 188 -1.48 -11.65 -8.04
C LYS A 188 -2.67 -12.48 -8.50
N ASP A 189 -3.70 -12.64 -7.68
CA ASP A 189 -4.89 -13.40 -8.06
C ASP A 189 -5.71 -12.68 -9.13
N ILE A 190 -5.84 -11.36 -9.05
CA ILE A 190 -6.48 -10.55 -10.09
C ILE A 190 -5.71 -10.67 -11.41
N SER A 191 -4.37 -10.57 -11.38
CA SER A 191 -3.54 -10.68 -12.58
C SER A 191 -3.70 -12.03 -13.29
N LYS A 192 -3.72 -13.13 -12.55
CA LYS A 192 -3.98 -14.48 -13.09
C LYS A 192 -5.38 -14.59 -13.73
N THR A 193 -6.37 -13.98 -13.10
CA THR A 193 -7.76 -14.01 -13.60
C THR A 193 -7.89 -13.21 -14.90
N ILE A 194 -7.27 -12.02 -14.98
CA ILE A 194 -7.27 -11.19 -16.19
C ILE A 194 -6.59 -11.92 -17.34
N VAL A 195 -5.41 -12.52 -17.12
CA VAL A 195 -4.70 -13.31 -18.13
C VAL A 195 -5.58 -14.45 -18.63
N ARG A 196 -6.27 -15.18 -17.74
CA ARG A 196 -7.20 -16.26 -18.14
C ARG A 196 -8.38 -15.72 -18.96
N MET A 197 -8.95 -14.58 -18.56
CA MET A 197 -10.04 -13.95 -19.31
C MET A 197 -9.60 -13.50 -20.71
N VAL A 198 -8.42 -12.88 -20.83
CA VAL A 198 -7.85 -12.48 -22.12
C VAL A 198 -7.62 -13.72 -23.01
N LEU A 199 -7.04 -14.80 -22.47
CA LEU A 199 -6.84 -16.05 -23.21
C LEU A 199 -8.17 -16.65 -23.66
N ILE A 200 -9.21 -16.66 -22.81
CA ILE A 200 -10.55 -17.15 -23.17
C ILE A 200 -11.16 -16.30 -24.27
N VAL A 201 -11.09 -14.98 -24.17
CA VAL A 201 -11.60 -14.06 -25.20
C VAL A 201 -10.83 -14.26 -26.51
N GLN A 202 -9.50 -14.43 -26.48
CA GLN A 202 -8.70 -14.72 -27.68
C GLN A 202 -9.05 -16.09 -28.30
N LEU A 203 -9.29 -17.11 -27.49
CA LEU A 203 -9.71 -18.43 -27.97
C LEU A 203 -11.13 -18.42 -28.53
N LEU A 204 -12.02 -17.59 -27.99
CA LEU A 204 -13.41 -17.47 -28.47
C LEU A 204 -13.53 -16.51 -29.66
N SER A 205 -12.55 -15.63 -29.87
CA SER A 205 -12.53 -14.63 -30.95
C SER A 205 -11.77 -15.10 -32.19
N ILE A 206 -11.86 -16.39 -32.55
CA ILE A 206 -11.41 -16.91 -33.85
C ILE A 206 -12.25 -16.20 -34.93
N GLY A 207 -11.81 -15.04 -35.38
CA GLY A 207 -12.44 -14.26 -36.44
C GLY A 207 -12.49 -12.75 -36.28
N ILE A 208 -11.99 -12.17 -35.18
CA ILE A 208 -11.92 -10.71 -35.04
C ILE A 208 -10.46 -10.26 -35.18
N PRO A 209 -10.12 -9.42 -36.18
CA PRO A 209 -8.77 -8.88 -36.33
C PRO A 209 -8.51 -7.89 -35.21
N ASN A 210 -7.46 -8.18 -34.48
CA ASN A 210 -6.61 -7.31 -33.69
C ASN A 210 -7.25 -6.01 -33.16
N GLN A 211 -7.86 -6.05 -31.99
CA GLN A 211 -8.06 -4.86 -31.19
C GLN A 211 -7.22 -4.98 -29.92
N ASN A 212 -6.22 -4.14 -29.80
CA ASN A 212 -5.34 -3.96 -28.65
C ASN A 212 -6.12 -3.53 -27.40
N ALA A 213 -6.91 -4.44 -26.83
CA ALA A 213 -7.52 -4.26 -25.53
C ALA A 213 -6.62 -4.95 -24.48
N VAL A 214 -5.40 -4.51 -24.37
CA VAL A 214 -4.58 -4.78 -23.19
C VAL A 214 -4.98 -3.73 -22.16
N PHE A 215 -5.76 -4.14 -21.16
CA PHE A 215 -5.90 -3.32 -19.97
C PHE A 215 -4.50 -3.17 -19.36
N PRO A 216 -3.94 -1.96 -19.29
CA PRO A 216 -2.61 -1.78 -18.76
C PRO A 216 -2.64 -2.07 -17.27
N LEU A 217 -2.08 -3.21 -16.85
CA LEU A 217 -1.71 -3.49 -15.44
C LEU A 217 -0.59 -2.54 -14.96
N GLN A 218 -0.28 -1.51 -15.74
CA GLN A 218 0.76 -0.52 -15.50
C GLN A 218 0.38 0.58 -14.50
N PHE A 219 -0.81 0.55 -13.92
CA PHE A 219 -1.34 1.74 -13.21
C PHE A 219 -0.66 2.10 -11.88
N TRP A 220 0.40 1.40 -11.42
CA TRP A 220 0.91 1.62 -10.07
C TRP A 220 2.43 1.59 -9.89
N SER A 221 3.21 1.75 -10.93
CA SER A 221 4.66 1.84 -10.79
C SER A 221 5.24 3.05 -11.52
N ILE A 222 5.11 4.22 -10.95
CA ILE A 222 6.05 5.36 -11.09
C ILE A 222 5.95 6.21 -9.82
#